data_236e88ead6e3756817309d2eb54d99dd
#
_entry.id   236e88ead6e3756817309d2eb54d99dd
#
_cell.length_a   1.000
_cell.length_b   1.000
_cell.length_c   1.000
_cell.angle_alpha   90.00
_cell.angle_beta   90.00
_cell.angle_gamma   90.00
#
_symmetry.space_group_name_H-M   'P 1'
#
loop_
_entity.id
_entity.type
_entity.pdbx_description
1 polymer ?
#
loop_
_entity_poly.entity_id
_entity_poly.type
_entity_poly.pdbx_seq_one_letter_code
_entity_poly.pdbx_strand_id
1 'polypeptide(L)'
;MEMWELVAREHIREKLARYNWAGDAGRLDELVETFCADGVLEIRGTQPLRGRSAIVAFLGGVTSNLAASADVKPIVRHNVANVLFTEMTRDQAHVSCYFTVVTHSGLDHIGRYRDTFVPDGNTWLIKHRKVSTDWAAPNSVMARQSSDS
;
A
#
# COMPACT_ATOMS: atom_id res chain seq x y z
N MET A 1 -9.94 -14.03 -21.75
CA MET A 1 -9.85 -14.06 -20.28
C MET A 1 -10.91 -15.00 -19.74
N GLU A 2 -10.51 -15.96 -18.94
CA GLU A 2 -11.44 -16.93 -18.34
C GLU A 2 -12.14 -16.33 -17.12
N MET A 3 -13.27 -16.91 -16.71
CA MET A 3 -14.07 -16.42 -15.59
C MET A 3 -13.27 -16.39 -14.26
N TRP A 4 -12.49 -17.43 -13.97
CA TRP A 4 -11.67 -17.45 -12.75
C TRP A 4 -10.70 -16.27 -12.70
N GLU A 5 -10.13 -15.88 -13.85
CA GLU A 5 -9.24 -14.74 -13.96
C GLU A 5 -9.94 -13.42 -13.64
N LEU A 6 -11.15 -13.24 -14.19
CA LEU A 6 -11.96 -12.05 -13.90
C LEU A 6 -12.25 -11.93 -12.41
N VAL A 7 -12.66 -13.03 -11.79
CA VAL A 7 -12.95 -13.08 -10.35
C VAL A 7 -11.71 -12.77 -9.54
N ALA A 8 -10.59 -13.39 -9.88
CA ALA A 8 -9.32 -13.16 -9.18
C ALA A 8 -8.87 -11.70 -9.30
N ARG A 9 -8.93 -11.13 -10.50
CA ARG A 9 -8.59 -9.72 -10.74
C ARG A 9 -9.45 -8.76 -9.92
N GLU A 10 -10.75 -9.06 -9.79
CA GLU A 10 -11.65 -8.24 -8.99
C GLU A 10 -11.31 -8.33 -7.50
N HIS A 11 -11.02 -9.50 -6.97
CA HIS A 11 -10.54 -9.65 -5.59
C HIS A 11 -9.27 -8.85 -5.33
N ILE A 12 -8.35 -8.88 -6.28
CA ILE A 12 -7.07 -8.14 -6.18
C ILE A 12 -7.33 -6.63 -6.19
N ARG A 13 -8.16 -6.14 -7.11
CA ARG A 13 -8.52 -4.71 -7.17
C ARG A 13 -9.17 -4.24 -5.88
N GLU A 14 -10.03 -5.05 -5.29
CA GLU A 14 -10.64 -4.74 -4.01
C GLU A 14 -9.58 -4.63 -2.89
N LYS A 15 -8.59 -5.53 -2.87
CA LYS A 15 -7.51 -5.44 -1.87
C LYS A 15 -6.65 -4.18 -2.04
N LEU A 16 -6.39 -3.76 -3.27
CA LEU A 16 -5.71 -2.51 -3.53
C LEU A 16 -6.47 -1.33 -2.93
N ALA A 17 -7.79 -1.30 -3.09
CA ALA A 17 -8.63 -0.25 -2.53
C ALA A 17 -8.69 -0.33 -0.99
N ARG A 18 -8.92 -1.50 -0.42
CA ARG A 18 -9.00 -1.69 1.04
C ARG A 18 -7.73 -1.28 1.75
N TYR A 19 -6.58 -1.57 1.18
CA TYR A 19 -5.29 -1.18 1.75
C TYR A 19 -5.24 0.34 2.01
N ASN A 20 -5.59 1.13 1.01
CA ASN A 20 -5.53 2.59 1.13
C ASN A 20 -6.70 3.19 1.90
N TRP A 21 -7.92 2.66 1.75
CA TRP A 21 -9.04 3.10 2.56
C TRP A 21 -8.77 2.90 4.05
N ALA A 22 -8.26 1.75 4.41
CA ALA A 22 -7.91 1.45 5.80
C ALA A 22 -6.72 2.28 6.28
N GLY A 23 -5.67 2.37 5.45
CA GLY A 23 -4.47 3.14 5.78
C GLY A 23 -4.74 4.62 5.97
N ASP A 24 -5.49 5.24 5.07
CA ASP A 24 -5.87 6.64 5.15
C ASP A 24 -6.72 6.96 6.38
N ALA A 25 -7.49 6.00 6.86
CA ALA A 25 -8.32 6.13 8.04
C ALA A 25 -7.60 5.72 9.35
N GLY A 26 -6.37 5.25 9.26
CA GLY A 26 -5.61 4.77 10.42
C GLY A 26 -6.06 3.42 10.97
N ARG A 27 -6.87 2.67 10.20
CA ARG A 27 -7.35 1.34 10.60
C ARG A 27 -6.35 0.27 10.16
N LEU A 28 -5.23 0.19 10.87
CA LEU A 28 -4.11 -0.66 10.49
C LEU A 28 -4.39 -2.16 10.64
N ASP A 29 -5.27 -2.54 11.56
CA ASP A 29 -5.69 -3.94 11.69
C ASP A 29 -6.45 -4.42 10.45
N GLU A 30 -7.26 -3.54 9.84
CA GLU A 30 -7.93 -3.84 8.57
C GLU A 30 -6.95 -3.82 7.40
N LEU A 31 -6.03 -2.85 7.38
CA LEU A 31 -5.00 -2.77 6.33
C LEU A 31 -4.20 -4.07 6.26
N VAL A 32 -3.75 -4.57 7.40
CA VAL A 32 -2.86 -5.72 7.43
C VAL A 32 -3.57 -7.02 7.04
N GLU A 33 -4.90 -7.07 7.10
CA GLU A 33 -5.68 -8.20 6.59
C GLU A 33 -5.60 -8.36 5.08
N THR A 34 -5.14 -7.33 4.35
CA THR A 34 -4.89 -7.44 2.91
C THR A 34 -3.63 -8.25 2.60
N PHE A 35 -2.76 -8.47 3.58
CA PHE A 35 -1.54 -9.27 3.47
C PHE A 35 -1.75 -10.72 3.92
N CYS A 36 -0.96 -11.62 3.36
CA CYS A 36 -0.77 -12.96 3.95
C CYS A 36 -0.21 -12.81 5.37
N ALA A 37 -0.38 -13.85 6.20
CA ALA A 37 0.17 -13.86 7.56
C ALA A 37 1.68 -13.61 7.57
N ASP A 38 2.39 -14.14 6.59
CA ASP A 38 3.84 -13.97 6.39
C ASP A 38 4.17 -12.93 5.30
N GLY A 39 3.22 -12.05 4.99
CA GLY A 39 3.39 -11.03 3.96
C GLY A 39 4.56 -10.08 4.24
N VAL A 40 5.11 -9.51 3.18
CA VAL A 40 6.27 -8.62 3.25
C VAL A 40 5.92 -7.27 2.64
N LEU A 41 6.24 -6.21 3.37
CA LEU A 41 6.20 -4.84 2.86
C LEU A 41 7.63 -4.34 2.72
N GLU A 42 8.02 -4.01 1.49
CA GLU A 42 9.33 -3.50 1.17
C GLU A 42 9.22 -2.07 0.65
N ILE A 43 9.84 -1.15 1.36
CA ILE A 43 9.88 0.26 0.99
C ILE A 43 11.30 0.59 0.56
N ARG A 44 11.45 1.19 -0.62
CA ARG A 44 12.76 1.54 -1.17
C ARG A 44 13.57 2.33 -0.13
N GLY A 45 14.78 1.86 0.16
CA GLY A 45 15.70 2.50 1.09
C GLY A 45 15.57 2.04 2.54
N THR A 46 14.65 1.11 2.84
CA THR A 46 14.48 0.56 4.19
C THR A 46 14.63 -0.96 4.19
N GLN A 47 14.76 -1.54 5.37
CA GLN A 47 14.76 -2.99 5.53
C GLN A 47 13.34 -3.54 5.29
N PRO A 48 13.20 -4.69 4.62
CA PRO A 48 11.90 -5.31 4.44
C PRO A 48 11.21 -5.61 5.78
N LEU A 49 9.91 -5.31 5.83
CA LEU A 49 9.08 -5.60 6.99
C LEU A 49 8.40 -6.94 6.77
N ARG A 50 8.71 -7.92 7.61
CA ARG A 50 8.23 -9.30 7.43
C ARG A 50 7.18 -9.64 8.46
N GLY A 51 6.00 -10.01 7.97
CA GLY A 51 4.85 -10.40 8.77
C GLY A 51 3.98 -9.22 9.19
N ARG A 52 2.74 -9.54 9.53
CA ARG A 52 1.70 -8.54 9.84
C ARG A 52 2.09 -7.64 11.01
N SER A 53 2.67 -8.19 12.07
CA SER A 53 3.05 -7.41 13.26
C SER A 53 4.08 -6.34 12.96
N ALA A 54 5.11 -6.67 12.16
CA ALA A 54 6.13 -5.70 11.76
C ALA A 54 5.54 -4.59 10.88
N ILE A 55 4.63 -4.95 9.97
CA ILE A 55 3.96 -4.00 9.08
C ILE A 55 3.10 -3.02 9.90
N VAL A 56 2.29 -3.53 10.82
CA VAL A 56 1.44 -2.70 11.70
C VAL A 56 2.31 -1.76 12.55
N ALA A 57 3.38 -2.25 13.14
CA ALA A 57 4.26 -1.44 13.99
C ALA A 57 4.87 -0.27 13.20
N PHE A 58 5.36 -0.53 11.99
CA PHE A 58 5.95 0.50 11.13
C PHE A 58 4.92 1.54 10.70
N LEU A 59 3.79 1.11 10.17
CA LEU A 59 2.74 2.01 9.69
C LEU A 59 2.08 2.77 10.84
N GLY A 60 1.99 2.17 12.02
CA GLY A 60 1.53 2.84 13.23
C GLY A 60 2.43 3.99 13.65
N GLY A 61 3.74 3.82 13.52
CA GLY A 61 4.73 4.87 13.74
C GLY A 61 4.57 6.03 12.75
N VAL A 62 4.38 5.74 11.48
CA VAL A 62 4.13 6.75 10.45
C VAL A 62 2.86 7.56 10.76
N THR A 63 1.77 6.87 11.10
CA THR A 63 0.49 7.52 11.45
C THR A 63 0.63 8.42 12.68
N SER A 64 1.32 7.95 13.71
CA SER A 64 1.53 8.71 14.95
C SER A 64 2.41 9.95 14.70
N ASN A 65 3.45 9.84 13.91
CA ASN A 65 4.34 10.95 13.57
C ASN A 65 3.59 12.00 12.75
N LEU A 66 2.75 11.59 11.81
CA LEU A 66 1.94 12.49 11.01
C LEU A 66 0.95 13.27 11.89
N ALA A 67 0.28 12.60 12.81
CA ALA A 67 -0.67 13.23 13.73
C ALA A 67 0.02 14.22 14.68
N ALA A 68 1.21 13.89 15.17
CA ALA A 68 1.97 14.73 16.10
C ALA A 68 2.53 15.99 15.43
N SER A 69 2.79 15.98 14.13
CA SER A 69 3.38 17.09 13.39
C SER A 69 2.36 18.10 12.86
N ALA A 70 1.08 17.82 13.01
CA ALA A 70 0.00 18.63 12.42
C ALA A 70 -0.74 19.46 13.46
N ASP A 71 -0.93 20.76 13.19
CA ASP A 71 -1.80 21.65 13.97
C ASP A 71 -3.29 21.36 13.71
N VAL A 72 -3.59 20.67 12.63
CA VAL A 72 -4.94 20.29 12.20
C VAL A 72 -4.95 18.78 11.98
N LYS A 73 -6.10 18.14 12.13
CA LYS A 73 -6.24 16.71 11.80
C LYS A 73 -5.75 16.49 10.36
N PRO A 74 -4.70 15.68 10.14
CA PRO A 74 -4.18 15.47 8.81
C PRO A 74 -5.18 14.74 7.93
N ILE A 75 -5.32 15.21 6.70
CA ILE A 75 -6.10 14.53 5.65
C ILE A 75 -5.09 13.91 4.70
N VAL A 76 -5.21 12.62 4.49
CA VAL A 76 -4.38 11.87 3.55
C VAL A 76 -5.29 11.05 2.66
N ARG A 77 -5.06 11.12 1.36
CA ARG A 77 -5.79 10.29 0.39
C ARG A 77 -4.80 9.69 -0.60
N HIS A 78 -4.74 8.37 -0.59
CA HIS A 78 -4.03 7.60 -1.61
C HIS A 78 -4.96 7.28 -2.76
N ASN A 79 -4.51 7.54 -3.98
CA ASN A 79 -5.26 7.19 -5.19
C ASN A 79 -4.42 6.22 -6.01
N VAL A 80 -4.98 5.06 -6.33
CA VAL A 80 -4.34 4.04 -7.14
C VAL A 80 -4.89 4.11 -8.56
N ALA A 81 -4.00 4.05 -9.54
CA ALA A 81 -4.35 4.12 -10.96
C ALA A 81 -3.45 3.21 -11.78
N ASN A 82 -3.88 2.96 -13.02
CA ASN A 82 -3.09 2.21 -14.01
C ASN A 82 -2.70 0.82 -13.49
N VAL A 83 -3.68 0.11 -12.94
CA VAL A 83 -3.47 -1.25 -12.45
C VAL A 83 -3.19 -2.18 -13.63
N LEU A 84 -2.01 -2.76 -13.64
CA LEU A 84 -1.53 -3.64 -14.70
C LEU A 84 -1.16 -5.00 -14.12
N PHE A 85 -1.80 -6.05 -14.63
CA PHE A 85 -1.46 -7.44 -14.29
C PHE A 85 -0.36 -7.88 -15.25
N THR A 86 0.86 -7.98 -14.75
CA THR A 86 2.03 -8.38 -15.56
C THR A 86 2.19 -9.90 -15.63
N GLU A 87 1.63 -10.61 -14.66
CA GLU A 87 1.52 -12.07 -14.67
C GLU A 87 0.21 -12.45 -13.97
N MET A 88 -0.46 -13.47 -14.48
CA MET A 88 -1.70 -13.99 -13.89
C MET A 88 -1.77 -15.49 -14.11
N THR A 89 -1.59 -16.25 -13.04
CA THR A 89 -1.79 -17.71 -13.02
C THR A 89 -2.74 -18.07 -11.88
N ARG A 90 -3.10 -19.33 -11.76
CA ARG A 90 -3.95 -19.78 -10.65
C ARG A 90 -3.24 -19.73 -9.30
N ASP A 91 -1.91 -19.66 -9.29
CA ASP A 91 -1.11 -19.73 -8.08
C ASP A 91 -0.55 -18.39 -7.64
N GLN A 92 -0.42 -17.44 -8.55
CA GLN A 92 0.04 -16.09 -8.22
C GLN A 92 -0.28 -15.08 -9.31
N ALA A 93 -0.29 -13.81 -8.91
CA ALA A 93 -0.39 -12.69 -9.82
C ALA A 93 0.68 -11.66 -9.48
N HIS A 94 1.28 -11.07 -10.51
CA HIS A 94 2.12 -9.88 -10.36
C HIS A 94 1.34 -8.67 -10.86
N VAL A 95 1.26 -7.66 -10.03
CA VAL A 95 0.43 -6.47 -10.28
C VAL A 95 1.26 -5.22 -10.03
N SER A 96 1.25 -4.33 -10.98
CA SER A 96 1.88 -3.00 -10.84
C SER A 96 0.82 -1.93 -10.94
N CYS A 97 0.99 -0.85 -10.18
CA CYS A 97 0.11 0.31 -10.29
C CYS A 97 0.82 1.58 -9.85
N TYR A 98 0.26 2.72 -10.19
CA TYR A 98 0.70 4.02 -9.68
C TYR A 98 -0.10 4.38 -8.45
N PHE A 99 0.54 5.08 -7.51
CA PHE A 99 -0.18 5.75 -6.45
C PHE A 99 0.14 7.24 -6.45
N THR A 100 -0.86 8.02 -6.10
CA THR A 100 -0.76 9.47 -5.92
C THR A 100 -1.31 9.79 -4.54
N VAL A 101 -0.56 10.54 -3.75
CA VAL A 101 -0.96 10.92 -2.40
C VAL A 101 -1.24 12.41 -2.34
N VAL A 102 -2.44 12.76 -1.91
CA VAL A 102 -2.89 14.13 -1.71
C VAL A 102 -3.15 14.33 -0.22
N THR A 103 -2.68 15.45 0.31
CA THR A 103 -2.95 15.88 1.68
C THR A 103 -3.72 17.21 1.65
N HIS A 104 -4.06 17.73 2.83
CA HIS A 104 -4.66 19.07 2.94
C HIS A 104 -3.78 20.18 2.34
N SER A 105 -2.50 19.91 2.14
CA SER A 105 -1.55 20.87 1.52
C SER A 105 -1.42 20.71 0.00
N GLY A 106 -2.15 19.76 -0.60
CA GLY A 106 -2.12 19.48 -2.03
C GLY A 106 -1.41 18.17 -2.34
N LEU A 107 -0.85 18.07 -3.56
CA LEU A 107 -0.11 16.88 -3.98
C LEU A 107 1.14 16.70 -3.12
N ASP A 108 1.23 15.56 -2.45
CA ASP A 108 2.33 15.26 -1.54
C ASP A 108 3.46 14.47 -2.21
N HIS A 109 3.14 13.30 -2.74
CA HIS A 109 4.12 12.47 -3.46
C HIS A 109 3.41 11.48 -4.38
N ILE A 110 4.18 10.90 -5.30
CA ILE A 110 3.70 9.89 -6.23
C ILE A 110 4.70 8.75 -6.31
N GLY A 111 4.22 7.56 -6.65
CA GLY A 111 5.08 6.41 -6.77
C GLY A 111 4.39 5.21 -7.37
N ARG A 112 4.97 4.05 -7.10
CA ARG A 112 4.50 2.77 -7.65
C ARG A 112 4.43 1.71 -6.57
N TYR A 113 3.41 0.87 -6.68
CA TYR A 113 3.35 -0.42 -6.00
C TYR A 113 3.68 -1.51 -7.02
N ARG A 114 4.50 -2.46 -6.61
CA ARG A 114 4.75 -3.71 -7.34
C ARG A 114 4.45 -4.84 -6.38
N ASP A 115 3.40 -5.58 -6.69
CA ASP A 115 2.81 -6.54 -5.78
C ASP A 115 2.86 -7.95 -6.33
N THR A 116 3.05 -8.91 -5.43
CA THR A 116 2.76 -10.32 -5.67
C THR A 116 1.56 -10.69 -4.82
N PHE A 117 0.52 -11.18 -5.47
CA PHE A 117 -0.69 -11.71 -4.82
C PHE A 117 -0.74 -13.21 -4.96
N VAL A 118 -1.26 -13.87 -3.95
CA VAL A 118 -1.50 -15.33 -3.96
C VAL A 118 -2.93 -15.62 -3.51
N PRO A 119 -3.52 -16.73 -4.00
CA PRO A 119 -4.85 -17.13 -3.55
C PRO A 119 -4.82 -17.55 -2.09
N ASP A 120 -5.92 -17.23 -1.39
CA ASP A 120 -6.16 -17.67 -0.02
C ASP A 120 -7.66 -17.98 0.10
N GLY A 121 -8.01 -19.26 0.06
CA GLY A 121 -9.41 -19.69 0.00
C GLY A 121 -10.11 -19.09 -1.22
N ASN A 122 -11.16 -18.33 -0.97
CA ASN A 122 -11.97 -17.69 -2.03
C ASN A 122 -11.49 -16.30 -2.42
N THR A 123 -10.40 -15.81 -1.83
CA THR A 123 -9.88 -14.48 -2.09
C THR A 123 -8.39 -14.51 -2.44
N TRP A 124 -7.80 -13.35 -2.62
CA TRP A 124 -6.38 -13.18 -2.91
C TRP A 124 -5.78 -12.18 -1.93
N LEU A 125 -4.57 -12.47 -1.45
CA LEU A 125 -3.87 -11.63 -0.48
C LEU A 125 -2.49 -11.23 -0.99
N ILE A 126 -1.97 -10.12 -0.47
CA ILE A 126 -0.64 -9.63 -0.79
C ILE A 126 0.40 -10.50 -0.09
N LYS A 127 1.23 -11.18 -0.88
CA LYS A 127 2.40 -11.90 -0.38
C LYS A 127 3.58 -10.96 -0.21
N HIS A 128 3.75 -10.04 -1.16
CA HIS A 128 4.85 -9.08 -1.16
C HIS A 128 4.39 -7.80 -1.85
N ARG A 129 4.57 -6.67 -1.17
CA ARG A 129 4.36 -5.34 -1.75
C ARG A 129 5.66 -4.57 -1.72
N LYS A 130 6.08 -4.08 -2.88
CA LYS A 130 7.22 -3.19 -3.01
C LYS A 130 6.73 -1.78 -3.32
N VAL A 131 7.08 -0.83 -2.46
CA VAL A 131 6.72 0.58 -2.58
C VAL A 131 7.92 1.39 -3.03
N SER A 132 7.76 2.18 -4.08
CA SER A 132 8.81 3.09 -4.56
C SER A 132 8.21 4.47 -4.76
N THR A 133 8.75 5.48 -4.08
CA THR A 133 8.37 6.89 -4.31
C THR A 133 9.20 7.41 -5.48
N ASP A 134 8.53 7.94 -6.51
CA ASP A 134 9.17 8.46 -7.71
C ASP A 134 9.42 9.97 -7.63
N TRP A 135 8.56 10.69 -6.92
CA TRP A 135 8.66 12.14 -6.73
C TRP A 135 7.91 12.57 -5.48
N ALA A 136 8.46 13.56 -4.80
CA ALA A 136 7.82 14.18 -3.65
C ALA A 136 7.85 15.70 -3.79
N ALA A 137 6.77 16.37 -3.39
CA ALA A 137 6.72 17.82 -3.36
C ALA A 137 7.75 18.39 -2.37
N PRO A 138 8.33 19.56 -2.62
CA PRO A 138 9.27 20.19 -1.68
C PRO A 138 8.69 20.38 -0.27
N ASN A 139 7.37 20.56 -0.17
CA ASN A 139 6.64 20.71 1.08
C ASN A 139 5.97 19.41 1.52
N SER A 140 6.43 18.25 1.04
CA SER A 140 5.86 16.96 1.40
C SER A 140 5.85 16.74 2.91
N VAL A 141 4.70 16.37 3.44
CA VAL A 141 4.53 16.05 4.86
C VAL A 141 4.95 14.60 5.12
N MET A 142 4.68 13.68 4.19
CA MET A 142 4.90 12.25 4.37
C MET A 142 6.26 11.78 3.90
N ALA A 143 6.72 12.24 2.74
CA ALA A 143 7.97 11.76 2.15
C ALA A 143 9.23 12.30 2.87
N ARG A 144 9.14 13.43 3.56
CA ARG A 144 10.24 13.97 4.37
C ARG A 144 10.59 13.09 5.58
N GLN A 145 9.63 12.32 6.06
CA GLN A 145 9.83 11.42 7.20
C GLN A 145 10.61 10.15 6.84
N SER A 146 10.66 9.80 5.55
CA SER A 146 11.37 8.62 5.06
C SER A 146 12.82 8.93 4.64
N SER A 147 13.19 10.20 4.48
CA SER A 147 14.53 10.62 4.07
C SER A 147 15.47 10.97 5.24
N ASP A 148 14.92 11.14 6.45
CA ASP A 148 15.66 11.48 7.65
C ASP A 148 15.97 10.26 8.56
N SER A 149 15.74 9.05 8.05
CA SER A 149 16.01 7.81 8.79
C SER A 149 17.17 7.03 8.18
#